data_7faf45db927cf8b3bb2be866afc6fcc8
#
_entry.id   7faf45db927cf8b3bb2be866afc6fcc8
#
_cell.length_a   1.000
_cell.length_b   1.000
_cell.length_c   1.000
_cell.angle_alpha   90.00
_cell.angle_beta   90.00
_cell.angle_gamma   90.00
#
_symmetry.space_group_name_H-M   'P 1'
#
loop_
_entity.id
_entity.type
_entity.pdbx_description
1 polymer ?
#
loop_
_entity_poly.entity_id
_entity_poly.type
_entity_poly.pdbx_seq_one_letter_code
_entity_poly.pdbx_strand_id
1 'polypeptide(L)'
;EDYGEGSSIMQERTHAFAMKSQFWLLDPRPNLPSIVKAVSDGFDLSEASNTPVMLMVRIRACHVTGSFACRDNKRPDFSVKDALANPRSDFARVVLPPASYQHEQDKIKTRWPAAEAFIRDRPLNEVFGPTEAPVGIVLQGGMYNGVIRALQRLGLADIYGNSQIPIYVLNVTYPLVSSEFLGFCQGKQSVLVVEEG
;
A
#
# COMPACT_ATOMS: atom_id res chain seq x y z
N GLU A 1 -6.40 -7.40 -8.85
CA GLU A 1 -6.15 -7.03 -10.24
C GLU A 1 -4.82 -7.60 -10.73
N ASP A 2 -4.74 -7.99 -12.00
CA ASP A 2 -3.52 -8.52 -12.59
C ASP A 2 -3.61 -8.37 -14.11
N TYR A 3 -2.80 -7.51 -14.69
CA TYR A 3 -2.89 -7.14 -16.11
C TYR A 3 -2.46 -8.27 -17.06
N GLY A 4 -1.55 -9.12 -16.63
CA GLY A 4 -1.05 -10.22 -17.43
C GLY A 4 -1.85 -11.50 -17.30
N GLU A 5 -2.66 -11.65 -16.27
CA GLU A 5 -3.32 -12.90 -15.92
C GLU A 5 -4.69 -12.70 -15.28
N GLY A 6 -5.63 -13.55 -15.63
CA GLY A 6 -6.87 -13.72 -14.90
C GLY A 6 -7.96 -12.69 -15.15
N SER A 7 -7.72 -11.66 -15.93
CA SER A 7 -8.79 -10.77 -16.36
C SER A 7 -9.61 -11.44 -17.45
N SER A 8 -10.83 -11.84 -17.12
CA SER A 8 -11.69 -12.57 -18.05
C SER A 8 -12.40 -11.65 -19.05
N ILE A 9 -12.71 -10.43 -18.67
CA ILE A 9 -13.54 -9.52 -19.48
C ILE A 9 -12.90 -8.14 -19.56
N MET A 10 -12.51 -7.57 -18.44
CA MET A 10 -12.06 -6.20 -18.35
C MET A 10 -10.99 -6.08 -17.26
N GLN A 11 -9.95 -5.32 -17.54
CA GLN A 11 -8.93 -5.03 -16.54
C GLN A 11 -9.33 -3.76 -15.79
N GLU A 12 -9.40 -3.88 -14.48
CA GLU A 12 -9.63 -2.74 -13.62
C GLU A 12 -8.36 -1.89 -13.54
N ARG A 13 -8.55 -0.60 -13.44
CA ARG A 13 -7.46 0.38 -13.31
C ARG A 13 -7.37 0.85 -11.87
N THR A 14 -7.01 -0.06 -10.97
CA THR A 14 -7.05 0.18 -9.52
C THR A 14 -6.21 1.38 -9.10
N HIS A 15 -4.99 1.53 -9.63
CA HIS A 15 -4.14 2.69 -9.34
C HIS A 15 -4.76 4.00 -9.79
N ALA A 16 -5.23 4.05 -11.04
CA ALA A 16 -5.91 5.24 -11.57
C ALA A 16 -7.18 5.56 -10.79
N PHE A 17 -7.91 4.53 -10.35
CA PHE A 17 -9.12 4.69 -9.55
C PHE A 17 -8.82 5.25 -8.16
N ALA A 18 -7.80 4.72 -7.48
CA ALA A 18 -7.36 5.21 -6.18
C ALA A 18 -6.89 6.66 -6.24
N MET A 19 -6.08 7.01 -7.25
CA MET A 19 -5.61 8.37 -7.46
C MET A 19 -6.75 9.35 -7.77
N LYS A 20 -7.69 8.97 -8.65
CA LYS A 20 -8.86 9.79 -8.99
C LYS A 20 -9.77 10.02 -7.78
N SER A 21 -10.02 8.96 -7.01
CA SER A 21 -10.88 9.01 -5.82
C SER A 21 -10.15 9.51 -4.60
N GLN A 22 -8.81 9.59 -4.68
CA GLN A 22 -7.92 9.98 -3.60
C GLN A 22 -8.08 9.08 -2.36
N PHE A 23 -8.26 7.79 -2.57
CA PHE A 23 -8.20 6.76 -1.54
C PHE A 23 -6.77 6.22 -1.44
N TRP A 24 -6.32 5.93 -0.23
CA TRP A 24 -5.01 5.30 -0.07
C TRP A 24 -5.02 3.91 -0.67
N LEU A 25 -3.93 3.50 -1.29
CA LEU A 25 -3.84 2.21 -1.96
C LEU A 25 -2.70 1.38 -1.37
N LEU A 26 -3.07 0.22 -0.82
CA LEU A 26 -2.16 -0.82 -0.38
C LEU A 26 -2.09 -1.90 -1.45
N ASP A 27 -0.86 -2.28 -1.82
CA ASP A 27 -0.53 -3.39 -2.73
C ASP A 27 0.54 -4.27 -2.05
N PRO A 28 0.16 -5.08 -1.04
CA PRO A 28 1.12 -5.82 -0.24
C PRO A 28 1.80 -6.94 -1.04
N ARG A 29 3.00 -7.33 -0.58
CA ARG A 29 3.67 -8.51 -1.11
C ARG A 29 2.74 -9.74 -1.06
N PRO A 30 2.74 -10.60 -2.12
CA PRO A 30 1.77 -11.67 -2.28
C PRO A 30 2.13 -12.89 -1.42
N ASN A 31 2.04 -12.74 -0.11
CA ASN A 31 2.11 -13.80 0.89
C ASN A 31 1.09 -13.55 2.00
N LEU A 32 0.61 -14.59 2.65
CA LEU A 32 -0.46 -14.48 3.66
C LEU A 32 -0.13 -13.54 4.82
N PRO A 33 1.05 -13.61 5.46
CA PRO A 33 1.38 -12.70 6.56
C PRO A 33 1.33 -11.22 6.14
N SER A 34 1.85 -10.87 4.96
CA SER A 34 1.83 -9.50 4.45
C SER A 34 0.41 -9.02 4.13
N ILE A 35 -0.40 -9.89 3.50
CA ILE A 35 -1.79 -9.56 3.15
C ILE A 35 -2.62 -9.35 4.42
N VAL A 36 -2.54 -10.27 5.38
CA VAL A 36 -3.28 -10.17 6.65
C VAL A 36 -2.85 -8.93 7.45
N LYS A 37 -1.54 -8.65 7.49
CA LYS A 37 -1.02 -7.43 8.11
C LYS A 37 -1.58 -6.19 7.41
N ALA A 38 -1.60 -6.16 6.09
CA ALA A 38 -2.09 -5.02 5.30
C ALA A 38 -3.58 -4.74 5.55
N VAL A 39 -4.40 -5.76 5.81
CA VAL A 39 -5.79 -5.55 6.22
C VAL A 39 -5.86 -4.76 7.53
N SER A 40 -5.11 -5.18 8.55
CA SER A 40 -5.07 -4.47 9.84
C SER A 40 -4.51 -3.06 9.70
N ASP A 41 -3.38 -2.93 8.99
CA ASP A 41 -2.74 -1.62 8.76
C ASP A 41 -3.63 -0.68 7.96
N GLY A 42 -4.43 -1.22 7.03
CA GLY A 42 -5.39 -0.45 6.23
C GLY A 42 -6.49 0.18 7.09
N PHE A 43 -7.05 -0.55 8.05
CA PHE A 43 -7.99 0.02 9.01
C PHE A 43 -7.32 1.09 9.88
N ASP A 44 -6.15 0.80 10.44
CA ASP A 44 -5.42 1.75 11.28
C ASP A 44 -5.01 3.01 10.48
N LEU A 45 -4.59 2.88 9.22
CA LEU A 45 -4.28 4.00 8.33
C LEU A 45 -5.51 4.84 8.01
N SER A 46 -6.65 4.18 7.75
CA SER A 46 -7.93 4.87 7.51
C SER A 46 -8.32 5.74 8.70
N GLU A 47 -8.25 5.19 9.92
CA GLU A 47 -8.55 5.93 11.14
C GLU A 47 -7.55 7.08 11.40
N ALA A 48 -6.26 6.82 11.22
CA ALA A 48 -5.20 7.82 11.45
C ALA A 48 -5.29 9.02 10.51
N SER A 49 -5.74 8.79 9.28
CA SER A 49 -5.79 9.81 8.22
C SER A 49 -7.19 10.26 7.83
N ASN A 50 -8.23 9.71 8.48
CA ASN A 50 -9.64 9.97 8.16
C ASN A 50 -9.94 9.89 6.65
N THR A 51 -9.41 8.85 5.99
CA THR A 51 -9.51 8.66 4.55
C THR A 51 -9.68 7.16 4.24
N PRO A 52 -10.59 6.78 3.32
CA PRO A 52 -10.76 5.40 2.92
C PRO A 52 -9.48 4.79 2.36
N VAL A 53 -9.31 3.49 2.57
CA VAL A 53 -8.17 2.72 2.09
C VAL A 53 -8.67 1.61 1.17
N MET A 54 -8.01 1.46 0.02
CA MET A 54 -8.19 0.34 -0.89
C MET A 54 -7.06 -0.66 -0.66
N LEU A 55 -7.41 -1.92 -0.53
CA LEU A 55 -6.44 -3.02 -0.53
C LEU A 55 -6.53 -3.76 -1.86
N MET A 56 -5.49 -3.66 -2.66
CA MET A 56 -5.38 -4.42 -3.90
C MET A 56 -4.81 -5.80 -3.60
N VAL A 57 -5.53 -6.83 -4.01
CA VAL A 57 -5.05 -8.21 -3.96
C VAL A 57 -5.00 -8.72 -5.39
N ARG A 58 -3.81 -9.02 -5.87
CA ARG A 58 -3.61 -9.52 -7.24
C ARG A 58 -4.16 -10.93 -7.36
N ILE A 59 -4.60 -11.33 -8.54
CA ILE A 59 -5.24 -12.63 -8.78
C ILE A 59 -4.37 -13.78 -8.29
N ARG A 60 -3.08 -13.75 -8.57
CA ARG A 60 -2.15 -14.79 -8.06
C ARG A 60 -2.13 -14.84 -6.52
N ALA A 61 -2.24 -13.71 -5.85
CA ALA A 61 -2.29 -13.65 -4.41
C ALA A 61 -3.60 -14.21 -3.84
N CYS A 62 -4.71 -14.15 -4.59
CA CYS A 62 -5.97 -14.77 -4.20
C CYS A 62 -5.92 -16.30 -4.15
N HIS A 63 -4.96 -16.91 -4.85
CA HIS A 63 -4.76 -18.36 -4.85
C HIS A 63 -3.69 -18.83 -3.85
N VAL A 64 -3.08 -17.91 -3.10
CA VAL A 64 -2.07 -18.27 -2.10
C VAL A 64 -2.74 -18.95 -0.91
N THR A 65 -2.22 -20.13 -0.58
CA THR A 65 -2.62 -20.88 0.62
C THR A 65 -1.42 -21.01 1.56
N GLY A 66 -1.69 -21.11 2.86
CA GLY A 66 -0.64 -21.25 3.86
C GLY A 66 -1.15 -20.99 5.27
N SER A 67 -0.24 -20.67 6.17
CA SER A 67 -0.54 -20.35 7.57
C SER A 67 0.05 -19.00 7.95
N PHE A 68 -0.56 -18.36 8.92
CA PHE A 68 -0.06 -17.13 9.54
C PHE A 68 -0.38 -17.13 11.02
N ALA A 69 0.37 -16.35 11.79
CA ALA A 69 0.10 -16.20 13.22
C ALA A 69 -1.12 -15.27 13.42
N CYS A 70 -2.17 -15.83 14.01
CA CYS A 70 -3.35 -15.05 14.38
C CYS A 70 -3.04 -14.14 15.57
N ARG A 71 -3.73 -13.02 15.63
CA ARG A 71 -3.80 -12.15 16.81
C ARG A 71 -5.18 -12.27 17.43
N ASP A 72 -5.27 -11.99 18.73
CA ASP A 72 -6.56 -11.90 19.40
C ASP A 72 -7.41 -10.76 18.78
N ASN A 73 -8.70 -11.03 18.66
CA ASN A 73 -9.64 -10.04 18.20
C ASN A 73 -9.73 -8.88 19.18
N LYS A 74 -9.64 -7.66 18.66
CA LYS A 74 -9.95 -6.46 19.44
C LYS A 74 -11.46 -6.23 19.44
N ARG A 75 -12.01 -5.98 20.61
CA ARG A 75 -13.40 -5.56 20.70
C ARG A 75 -13.54 -4.14 20.12
N PRO A 76 -14.50 -3.88 19.23
CA PRO A 76 -14.73 -2.54 18.72
C PRO A 76 -15.20 -1.60 19.83
N ASP A 77 -14.83 -0.32 19.74
CA ASP A 77 -15.18 0.72 20.70
C ASP A 77 -16.66 1.12 20.63
N PHE A 78 -17.34 0.77 19.52
CA PHE A 78 -18.77 1.00 19.34
C PHE A 78 -19.43 -0.20 18.66
N SER A 79 -20.75 -0.28 18.79
CA SER A 79 -21.56 -1.31 18.13
C SER A 79 -22.47 -0.69 17.07
N VAL A 80 -22.90 -1.51 16.09
CA VAL A 80 -23.93 -1.09 15.11
C VAL A 80 -25.21 -0.65 15.82
N LYS A 81 -25.57 -1.31 16.92
CA LYS A 81 -26.74 -0.95 17.73
C LYS A 81 -26.62 0.47 18.28
N ASP A 82 -25.44 0.84 18.81
CA ASP A 82 -25.20 2.18 19.35
C ASP A 82 -25.19 3.23 18.25
N ALA A 83 -24.60 2.92 17.10
CA ALA A 83 -24.58 3.81 15.93
C ALA A 83 -26.00 4.07 15.39
N LEU A 84 -26.87 3.06 15.37
CA LEU A 84 -28.26 3.20 14.94
C LEU A 84 -29.11 3.95 15.97
N ALA A 85 -28.85 3.75 17.26
CA ALA A 85 -29.57 4.46 18.33
C ALA A 85 -29.21 5.94 18.41
N ASN A 86 -27.97 6.29 18.06
CA ASN A 86 -27.41 7.64 18.12
C ASN A 86 -26.72 8.02 16.81
N PRO A 87 -27.47 8.17 15.70
CA PRO A 87 -26.88 8.50 14.41
C PRO A 87 -26.19 9.88 14.49
N ARG A 88 -24.92 9.92 14.07
CA ARG A 88 -24.15 11.16 13.98
C ARG A 88 -24.22 11.68 12.56
N SER A 89 -24.69 12.89 12.39
CA SER A 89 -24.68 13.61 11.11
C SER A 89 -23.81 14.83 11.24
N ASP A 90 -22.81 14.93 10.37
CA ASP A 90 -21.91 16.09 10.31
C ASP A 90 -22.31 16.94 9.09
N PHE A 91 -23.15 17.94 9.33
CA PHE A 91 -23.59 18.85 8.28
C PHE A 91 -22.47 19.75 7.73
N ALA A 92 -21.33 19.88 8.42
CA ALA A 92 -20.18 20.60 7.90
C ALA A 92 -19.51 19.84 6.76
N ARG A 93 -19.78 18.54 6.61
CA ARG A 93 -19.27 17.69 5.53
C ARG A 93 -20.19 17.62 4.30
N VAL A 94 -21.03 18.61 4.10
CA VAL A 94 -21.83 18.71 2.88
C VAL A 94 -20.94 18.98 1.66
N VAL A 95 -21.20 18.28 0.55
CA VAL A 95 -20.40 18.40 -0.70
C VAL A 95 -20.86 19.62 -1.54
N LEU A 96 -21.05 20.76 -0.89
CA LEU A 96 -21.45 22.02 -1.54
C LEU A 96 -20.47 23.14 -1.17
N PRO A 97 -20.25 24.11 -2.04
CA PRO A 97 -19.46 25.30 -1.70
C PRO A 97 -20.05 26.07 -0.50
N PRO A 98 -19.24 26.56 0.42
CA PRO A 98 -17.75 26.51 0.45
C PRO A 98 -17.17 25.26 1.10
N ALA A 99 -17.98 24.34 1.64
CA ALA A 99 -17.53 23.17 2.38
C ALA A 99 -16.65 22.23 1.52
N SER A 100 -16.96 22.03 0.25
CA SER A 100 -16.17 21.23 -0.67
C SER A 100 -14.71 21.73 -0.78
N TYR A 101 -14.51 23.04 -0.83
CA TYR A 101 -13.16 23.63 -0.81
C TYR A 101 -12.45 23.42 0.52
N GLN A 102 -13.17 23.56 1.63
CA GLN A 102 -12.61 23.31 2.97
C GLN A 102 -12.17 21.85 3.14
N HIS A 103 -12.93 20.91 2.61
CA HIS A 103 -12.58 19.49 2.61
C HIS A 103 -11.29 19.21 1.83
N GLU A 104 -11.12 19.88 0.68
CA GLU A 104 -9.90 19.73 -0.11
C GLU A 104 -8.69 20.30 0.64
N GLN A 105 -8.84 21.47 1.28
CA GLN A 105 -7.80 22.03 2.13
C GLN A 105 -7.45 21.14 3.34
N ASP A 106 -8.44 20.57 4.01
CA ASP A 106 -8.23 19.62 5.09
C ASP A 106 -7.48 18.38 4.61
N LYS A 107 -7.82 17.87 3.43
CA LYS A 107 -7.12 16.74 2.85
C LYS A 107 -5.64 17.01 2.64
N ILE A 108 -5.32 18.12 2.00
CA ILE A 108 -3.94 18.49 1.68
C ILE A 108 -3.14 18.80 2.96
N LYS A 109 -3.74 19.52 3.93
CA LYS A 109 -3.02 20.04 5.10
C LYS A 109 -2.98 19.09 6.28
N THR A 110 -3.95 18.17 6.38
CA THR A 110 -4.13 17.34 7.58
C THR A 110 -4.07 15.86 7.22
N ARG A 111 -4.97 15.39 6.35
CA ARG A 111 -5.16 13.95 6.09
C ARG A 111 -4.00 13.33 5.34
N TRP A 112 -3.49 14.01 4.32
CA TRP A 112 -2.34 13.53 3.54
C TRP A 112 -1.06 13.44 4.38
N PRO A 113 -0.63 14.48 5.10
CA PRO A 113 0.52 14.40 5.99
C PRO A 113 0.37 13.34 7.08
N ALA A 114 -0.84 13.15 7.62
CA ALA A 114 -1.12 12.10 8.60
C ALA A 114 -0.93 10.69 8.01
N ALA A 115 -1.36 10.48 6.76
CA ALA A 115 -1.14 9.21 6.08
C ALA A 115 0.35 8.94 5.83
N GLU A 116 1.11 9.91 5.32
CA GLU A 116 2.55 9.76 5.11
C GLU A 116 3.31 9.50 6.41
N ALA A 117 2.95 10.19 7.48
CA ALA A 117 3.52 9.95 8.81
C ALA A 117 3.24 8.53 9.30
N PHE A 118 1.99 8.07 9.19
CA PHE A 118 1.60 6.73 9.58
C PHE A 118 2.36 5.64 8.80
N ILE A 119 2.49 5.80 7.47
CA ILE A 119 3.18 4.85 6.60
C ILE A 119 4.65 4.73 6.99
N ARG A 120 5.31 5.86 7.24
CA ARG A 120 6.71 5.94 7.64
C ARG A 120 6.94 5.40 9.04
N ASP A 121 6.12 5.81 10.01
CA ASP A 121 6.32 5.50 11.42
C ASP A 121 6.01 4.04 11.76
N ARG A 122 5.20 3.36 10.92
CA ARG A 122 4.90 1.94 11.00
C ARG A 122 5.60 1.06 9.97
N PRO A 123 6.68 1.49 9.38
CA PRO A 123 7.34 1.06 8.14
C PRO A 123 6.50 0.07 7.32
N LEU A 124 5.47 0.61 6.64
CA LEU A 124 4.60 -0.24 5.81
C LEU A 124 5.30 -0.67 4.52
N ASN A 125 6.18 0.18 3.99
CA ASN A 125 7.05 -0.16 2.87
C ASN A 125 8.30 -0.89 3.39
N GLU A 126 8.93 -1.69 2.55
CA GLU A 126 10.03 -2.56 2.97
C GLU A 126 11.25 -2.35 2.06
N VAL A 127 12.44 -2.51 2.62
CA VAL A 127 13.71 -2.51 1.87
C VAL A 127 14.41 -3.84 2.07
N PHE A 128 14.83 -4.47 0.99
CA PHE A 128 15.57 -5.74 0.97
C PHE A 128 16.89 -5.59 0.25
N GLY A 129 17.83 -6.49 0.55
CA GLY A 129 19.15 -6.53 -0.06
C GLY A 129 20.17 -5.60 0.62
N PRO A 130 21.31 -5.34 -0.03
CA PRO A 130 22.36 -4.51 0.53
C PRO A 130 21.95 -3.04 0.63
N THR A 131 22.48 -2.33 1.61
CA THR A 131 22.19 -0.90 1.81
C THR A 131 22.87 -0.04 0.74
N GLU A 132 24.07 -0.41 0.35
CA GLU A 132 24.88 0.35 -0.58
C GLU A 132 25.08 -0.42 -1.89
N ALA A 133 24.64 0.17 -2.98
CA ALA A 133 24.84 -0.32 -4.32
C ALA A 133 24.60 0.81 -5.34
N PRO A 134 25.30 0.79 -6.48
CA PRO A 134 25.12 1.82 -7.51
C PRO A 134 23.77 1.75 -8.23
N VAL A 135 23.08 0.60 -8.13
CA VAL A 135 21.78 0.36 -8.77
C VAL A 135 20.78 -0.06 -7.71
N GLY A 136 19.53 0.37 -7.86
CA GLY A 136 18.42 -0.05 -7.01
C GLY A 136 17.19 -0.42 -7.83
N ILE A 137 16.26 -1.16 -7.22
CA ILE A 137 14.98 -1.50 -7.80
C ILE A 137 13.88 -0.97 -6.87
N VAL A 138 12.91 -0.27 -7.44
CA VAL A 138 11.66 0.09 -6.78
C VAL A 138 10.54 -0.67 -7.45
N LEU A 139 9.67 -1.27 -6.67
CA LEU A 139 8.56 -2.05 -7.21
C LEU A 139 7.30 -1.98 -6.34
N GLN A 140 6.16 -2.20 -6.96
CA GLN A 140 4.89 -2.42 -6.26
C GLN A 140 4.93 -3.75 -5.52
N GLY A 141 4.35 -3.80 -4.31
CA GLY A 141 4.41 -4.99 -3.44
C GLY A 141 3.96 -6.28 -4.13
N GLY A 142 2.85 -6.21 -4.85
CA GLY A 142 2.31 -7.36 -5.58
C GLY A 142 3.24 -7.95 -6.64
N MET A 143 4.23 -7.20 -7.11
CA MET A 143 5.22 -7.65 -8.12
C MET A 143 6.45 -8.32 -7.52
N TYR A 144 6.61 -8.28 -6.19
CA TYR A 144 7.82 -8.75 -5.50
C TYR A 144 8.27 -10.15 -5.91
N ASN A 145 7.36 -11.14 -5.89
CA ASN A 145 7.72 -12.51 -6.21
C ASN A 145 8.20 -12.68 -7.66
N GLY A 146 7.60 -11.95 -8.60
CA GLY A 146 8.01 -11.98 -10.00
C GLY A 146 9.41 -11.42 -10.20
N VAL A 147 9.71 -10.29 -9.58
CA VAL A 147 11.03 -9.65 -9.65
C VAL A 147 12.10 -10.50 -8.98
N ILE A 148 11.85 -11.03 -7.77
CA ILE A 148 12.80 -11.94 -7.11
C ILE A 148 13.10 -13.17 -7.99
N ARG A 149 12.06 -13.76 -8.61
CA ARG A 149 12.27 -14.89 -9.51
C ARG A 149 13.08 -14.52 -10.75
N ALA A 150 12.90 -13.33 -11.29
CA ALA A 150 13.73 -12.85 -12.40
C ALA A 150 15.19 -12.67 -11.96
N LEU A 151 15.43 -12.07 -10.80
CA LEU A 151 16.77 -11.92 -10.24
C LEU A 151 17.45 -13.26 -9.96
N GLN A 152 16.74 -14.26 -9.46
CA GLN A 152 17.24 -15.61 -9.30
C GLN A 152 17.71 -16.23 -10.62
N ARG A 153 16.93 -16.06 -11.69
CA ARG A 153 17.29 -16.55 -13.03
C ARG A 153 18.52 -15.86 -13.61
N LEU A 154 18.75 -14.62 -13.22
CA LEU A 154 19.93 -13.84 -13.59
C LEU A 154 21.14 -14.08 -12.69
N GLY A 155 21.02 -14.90 -11.64
CA GLY A 155 22.07 -15.10 -10.65
C GLY A 155 22.29 -13.91 -9.70
N LEU A 156 21.34 -12.98 -9.64
CA LEU A 156 21.38 -11.78 -8.82
C LEU A 156 20.59 -11.90 -7.50
N ALA A 157 19.96 -13.04 -7.27
CA ALA A 157 19.37 -13.41 -5.99
C ALA A 157 19.58 -14.91 -5.73
N ASP A 158 19.67 -15.30 -4.46
CA ASP A 158 19.78 -16.68 -4.06
C ASP A 158 18.41 -17.40 -4.03
N ILE A 159 18.41 -18.70 -3.74
CA ILE A 159 17.18 -19.51 -3.69
C ILE A 159 16.23 -19.09 -2.55
N TYR A 160 16.72 -18.36 -1.56
CA TYR A 160 15.93 -17.84 -0.43
C TYR A 160 15.36 -16.45 -0.72
N GLY A 161 15.71 -15.85 -1.86
CA GLY A 161 15.25 -14.51 -2.24
C GLY A 161 16.13 -13.37 -1.72
N ASN A 162 17.34 -13.66 -1.23
CA ASN A 162 18.28 -12.61 -0.86
C ASN A 162 18.88 -12.00 -2.14
N SER A 163 18.52 -10.75 -2.40
CA SER A 163 18.97 -10.02 -3.59
C SER A 163 20.34 -9.38 -3.37
N GLN A 164 21.17 -9.38 -4.41
CA GLN A 164 22.41 -8.62 -4.47
C GLN A 164 22.17 -7.14 -4.83
N ILE A 165 20.99 -6.80 -5.28
CA ILE A 165 20.55 -5.45 -5.61
C ILE A 165 19.55 -4.99 -4.54
N PRO A 166 19.68 -3.78 -3.98
CA PRO A 166 18.69 -3.25 -3.06
C PRO A 166 17.33 -3.08 -3.74
N ILE A 167 16.30 -3.50 -3.05
CA ILE A 167 14.91 -3.47 -3.54
C ILE A 167 14.08 -2.69 -2.53
N TYR A 168 13.44 -1.62 -2.98
CA TYR A 168 12.41 -0.90 -2.23
C TYR A 168 11.04 -1.34 -2.69
N VAL A 169 10.29 -1.93 -1.77
CA VAL A 169 8.97 -2.51 -2.00
C VAL A 169 7.90 -1.54 -1.49
N LEU A 170 7.12 -1.01 -2.41
CA LEU A 170 5.96 -0.18 -2.12
C LEU A 170 4.76 -1.07 -1.80
N ASN A 171 4.57 -1.40 -0.52
CA ASN A 171 3.32 -2.02 -0.04
C ASN A 171 2.19 -0.99 0.05
N VAL A 172 2.53 0.30 0.10
CA VAL A 172 1.62 1.43 -0.10
C VAL A 172 2.07 2.16 -1.35
N THR A 173 1.29 2.07 -2.40
CA THR A 173 1.58 2.71 -3.69
C THR A 173 0.99 4.11 -3.79
N TYR A 174 0.00 4.43 -2.96
CA TYR A 174 -0.60 5.75 -2.87
C TYR A 174 -1.14 6.02 -1.45
N PRO A 175 -0.72 7.12 -0.77
CA PRO A 175 0.21 8.13 -1.26
C PRO A 175 1.65 7.61 -1.29
N LEU A 176 2.46 8.16 -2.19
CA LEU A 176 3.90 7.90 -2.18
C LEU A 176 4.55 8.73 -1.07
N VAL A 177 5.30 8.10 -0.19
CA VAL A 177 6.09 8.79 0.84
C VAL A 177 7.41 9.27 0.24
N SER A 178 7.42 10.53 -0.18
CA SER A 178 8.55 11.11 -0.91
C SER A 178 9.88 11.00 -0.16
N SER A 179 9.88 11.14 1.17
CA SER A 179 11.11 11.05 1.97
C SER A 179 11.73 9.65 1.95
N GLU A 180 10.93 8.59 1.99
CA GLU A 180 11.40 7.20 1.89
C GLU A 180 11.95 6.91 0.49
N PHE A 181 11.19 7.31 -0.54
CA PHE A 181 11.60 7.11 -1.94
C PHE A 181 12.93 7.82 -2.26
N LEU A 182 13.03 9.09 -1.90
CA LEU A 182 14.26 9.88 -2.10
C LEU A 182 15.42 9.32 -1.28
N GLY A 183 15.17 8.91 -0.04
CA GLY A 183 16.16 8.26 0.81
C GLY A 183 16.71 6.97 0.19
N PHE A 184 15.84 6.15 -0.40
CA PHE A 184 16.27 4.95 -1.12
C PHE A 184 17.09 5.27 -2.37
N CYS A 185 16.75 6.32 -3.10
CA CYS A 185 17.47 6.73 -4.31
C CYS A 185 18.83 7.36 -4.02
N GLN A 186 19.03 7.88 -2.81
CA GLN A 186 20.25 8.58 -2.45
C GLN A 186 21.50 7.70 -2.63
N GLY A 187 22.54 8.23 -3.27
CA GLY A 187 23.79 7.53 -3.53
C GLY A 187 23.75 6.50 -4.66
N LYS A 188 22.60 6.28 -5.30
CA LYS A 188 22.47 5.38 -6.45
C LYS A 188 22.66 6.14 -7.76
N GLN A 189 23.35 5.49 -8.70
CA GLN A 189 23.53 6.01 -10.06
C GLN A 189 22.30 5.78 -10.93
N SER A 190 21.58 4.67 -10.67
CA SER A 190 20.40 4.30 -11.42
C SER A 190 19.39 3.57 -10.53
N VAL A 191 18.12 3.81 -10.77
CA VAL A 191 17.01 3.12 -10.12
C VAL A 191 16.05 2.62 -11.19
N LEU A 192 15.81 1.30 -11.20
CA LEU A 192 14.79 0.69 -12.03
C LEU A 192 13.46 0.70 -11.28
N VAL A 193 12.45 1.33 -11.87
CA VAL A 193 11.09 1.27 -11.36
C VAL A 193 10.33 0.18 -12.10
N VAL A 194 9.75 -0.75 -11.36
CA VAL A 194 8.95 -1.86 -11.90
C VAL A 194 7.52 -1.68 -11.41
N GLU A 195 6.64 -1.40 -12.35
CA GLU A 195 5.23 -1.15 -12.10
C GLU A 195 4.36 -1.87 -13.13
N GLU A 196 3.12 -2.06 -12.77
CA GLU A 196 2.06 -2.61 -13.60
C GLU A 196 0.76 -1.84 -13.34
N GLY A 197 0.16 -1.24 -14.40
CA GLY A 197 -1.10 -0.51 -14.29
C GLY A 197 -1.24 0.68 -15.18
#